data_88b36f6d8ab7efb74804bc66db1398ee
#
_entry.id   88b36f6d8ab7efb74804bc66db1398ee
#
_cell.length_a   1.000
_cell.length_b   1.000
_cell.length_c   1.000
_cell.angle_alpha   90.00
_cell.angle_beta   90.00
_cell.angle_gamma   90.00
#
_symmetry.space_group_name_H-M   'P 1'
#
loop_
_entity.id
_entity.type
_entity.pdbx_description
1 polymer ?
#
loop_
_entity_poly.entity_id
_entity_poly.type
_entity_poly.pdbx_seq_one_letter_code
_entity_poly.pdbx_strand_id
1 'polypeptide(L)'
;VPNFLILDTSSRLCSVSIANGDNIIWSESEISETGFCHSEYLHLLIKRCIEKTFGKSKSAVKEISAVALAGGPGSYTGLRIGASAAKGLALPLGIPLISYSTLEALAYASKNSISSNLKIDAFWSAMDARRNEIYCSLFSNDFNRITEDSPFVLDETPIPDLWSNYKNVYASGDGVEKAKDYWPTLIDSGIRFSEAKHGISLVLNAWEKKEFVNLESWTPNYLKKFRPGSPKFGLPAS
;
A
#
# COMPACT_ATOMS: atom_id res chain seq x y z
N VAL A 1 -11.04 -16.77 15.44
CA VAL A 1 -10.01 -15.90 14.86
C VAL A 1 -10.50 -15.46 13.48
N PRO A 2 -10.51 -14.16 13.14
CA PRO A 2 -11.02 -13.67 11.87
C PRO A 2 -10.09 -14.02 10.69
N ASN A 3 -10.70 -14.30 9.53
CA ASN A 3 -9.98 -14.42 8.27
C ASN A 3 -10.06 -13.13 7.48
N PHE A 4 -8.91 -12.58 7.11
CA PHE A 4 -8.80 -11.35 6.34
C PHE A 4 -8.39 -11.64 4.91
N LEU A 5 -9.13 -11.09 3.95
CA LEU A 5 -8.67 -10.96 2.57
C LEU A 5 -8.06 -9.58 2.39
N ILE A 6 -6.76 -9.52 2.15
CA ILE A 6 -5.98 -8.28 2.08
C ILE A 6 -5.55 -8.05 0.65
N LEU A 7 -5.79 -6.83 0.14
CA LEU A 7 -5.49 -6.43 -1.23
C LEU A 7 -4.51 -5.27 -1.23
N ASP A 8 -3.55 -5.29 -2.15
CA ASP A 8 -2.71 -4.13 -2.45
C ASP A 8 -2.54 -3.95 -3.96
N THR A 9 -2.99 -2.81 -4.45
CA THR A 9 -2.92 -2.39 -5.85
C THR A 9 -2.36 -0.98 -5.97
N SER A 10 -1.66 -0.53 -4.94
CA SER A 10 -1.20 0.86 -4.81
C SER A 10 0.02 1.20 -5.67
N SER A 11 0.79 0.19 -6.10
CA SER A 11 2.01 0.32 -6.91
C SER A 11 1.91 -0.46 -8.23
N ARG A 12 3.01 -0.76 -8.88
CA ARG A 12 3.05 -1.67 -10.04
C ARG A 12 2.85 -3.14 -9.67
N LEU A 13 3.04 -3.47 -8.43
CA LEU A 13 2.83 -4.80 -7.91
C LEU A 13 1.36 -4.94 -7.49
N CYS A 14 0.70 -5.98 -8.00
CA CYS A 14 -0.63 -6.40 -7.59
C CYS A 14 -0.48 -7.55 -6.61
N SER A 15 -0.95 -7.43 -5.40
CA SER A 15 -0.83 -8.50 -4.41
C SER A 15 -2.11 -8.75 -3.63
N VAL A 16 -2.29 -10.00 -3.24
CA VAL A 16 -3.41 -10.50 -2.46
C VAL A 16 -2.88 -11.46 -1.40
N SER A 17 -3.39 -11.32 -0.19
CA SER A 17 -3.05 -12.23 0.90
C SER A 17 -4.31 -12.67 1.65
N ILE A 18 -4.29 -13.85 2.22
CA ILE A 18 -5.25 -14.30 3.22
C ILE A 18 -4.51 -14.54 4.53
N ALA A 19 -5.06 -13.96 5.59
CA ALA A 19 -4.54 -14.11 6.93
C ALA A 19 -5.62 -14.66 7.87
N ASN A 20 -5.21 -15.43 8.88
CA ASN A 20 -6.02 -15.83 10.01
C ASN A 20 -5.45 -15.19 11.27
N GLY A 21 -6.12 -14.16 11.80
CA GLY A 21 -5.55 -13.28 12.81
C GLY A 21 -4.31 -12.55 12.28
N ASP A 22 -3.19 -12.71 12.97
CA ASP A 22 -1.87 -12.15 12.62
C ASP A 22 -1.03 -13.04 11.68
N ASN A 23 -1.51 -14.25 11.38
CA ASN A 23 -0.77 -15.22 10.59
C ASN A 23 -1.19 -15.18 9.11
N ILE A 24 -0.23 -14.89 8.22
CA ILE A 24 -0.43 -14.99 6.76
C ILE A 24 -0.49 -16.47 6.37
N ILE A 25 -1.66 -16.90 5.88
CA ILE A 25 -1.90 -18.28 5.44
C ILE A 25 -1.44 -18.47 3.99
N TRP A 26 -1.78 -17.50 3.12
CA TRP A 26 -1.42 -17.52 1.71
C TRP A 26 -1.20 -16.12 1.18
N SER A 27 -0.24 -15.96 0.29
CA SER A 27 0.03 -14.68 -0.37
C SER A 27 0.52 -14.92 -1.79
N GLU A 28 -0.04 -14.17 -2.73
CA GLU A 28 0.38 -14.16 -4.13
C GLU A 28 0.53 -12.72 -4.62
N SER A 29 1.47 -12.52 -5.53
CA SER A 29 1.70 -11.22 -6.15
C SER A 29 2.13 -11.36 -7.60
N GLU A 30 1.78 -10.37 -8.42
CA GLU A 30 2.18 -10.23 -9.81
C GLU A 30 2.67 -8.81 -10.05
N ILE A 31 3.79 -8.70 -10.76
CA ILE A 31 4.34 -7.40 -11.15
C ILE A 31 4.21 -7.22 -12.65
N SER A 32 3.80 -6.05 -13.10
CA SER A 32 3.76 -5.73 -14.52
C SER A 32 4.94 -4.87 -14.91
N GLU A 33 5.68 -5.31 -15.89
CA GLU A 33 6.71 -4.50 -16.54
C GLU A 33 6.11 -3.34 -17.34
N THR A 34 4.89 -3.51 -17.85
CA THR A 34 4.17 -2.52 -18.67
C THR A 34 3.26 -1.58 -17.86
N GLY A 35 3.07 -1.83 -16.57
CA GLY A 35 2.37 -0.93 -15.64
C GLY A 35 0.86 -1.12 -15.48
N PHE A 36 0.22 -2.14 -16.09
CA PHE A 36 -1.25 -2.31 -16.09
C PHE A 36 -1.72 -3.73 -15.77
N CYS A 37 -1.21 -4.37 -14.73
CA CYS A 37 -1.59 -5.73 -14.41
C CYS A 37 -2.84 -5.86 -13.52
N HIS A 38 -3.26 -4.81 -12.81
CA HIS A 38 -4.29 -4.94 -11.77
C HIS A 38 -5.65 -5.38 -12.30
N SER A 39 -6.10 -4.86 -13.46
CA SER A 39 -7.37 -5.26 -14.06
C SER A 39 -7.40 -6.71 -14.52
N GLU A 40 -6.26 -7.25 -14.89
CA GLU A 40 -6.11 -8.62 -15.41
C GLU A 40 -5.92 -9.64 -14.28
N TYR A 41 -5.06 -9.30 -13.30
CA TYR A 41 -4.61 -10.27 -12.30
C TYR A 41 -5.34 -10.22 -10.97
N LEU A 42 -5.86 -9.06 -10.53
CA LEU A 42 -6.41 -8.93 -9.18
C LEU A 42 -7.46 -10.00 -8.86
N HIS A 43 -8.45 -10.18 -9.73
CA HIS A 43 -9.51 -11.18 -9.51
C HIS A 43 -9.00 -12.63 -9.58
N LEU A 44 -7.99 -12.88 -10.41
CA LEU A 44 -7.35 -14.19 -10.50
C LEU A 44 -6.58 -14.51 -9.21
N LEU A 45 -5.83 -13.52 -8.67
CA LEU A 45 -5.11 -13.66 -7.41
C LEU A 45 -6.07 -13.87 -6.24
N ILE A 46 -7.15 -13.07 -6.16
CA ILE A 46 -8.20 -13.26 -5.15
C ILE A 46 -8.77 -14.68 -5.19
N LYS A 47 -9.15 -15.16 -6.37
CA LYS A 47 -9.68 -16.50 -6.56
C LYS A 47 -8.67 -17.55 -6.12
N ARG A 48 -7.40 -17.46 -6.57
CA ARG A 48 -6.34 -18.40 -6.21
C ARG A 48 -6.09 -18.43 -4.71
N CYS A 49 -5.98 -17.28 -4.05
CA CYS A 49 -5.78 -17.21 -2.60
C CYS A 49 -6.93 -17.86 -1.84
N ILE A 50 -8.17 -17.60 -2.22
CA ILE A 50 -9.36 -18.23 -1.60
C ILE A 50 -9.35 -19.75 -1.82
N GLU A 51 -9.13 -20.20 -3.06
CA GLU A 51 -9.11 -21.64 -3.38
C GLU A 51 -7.98 -22.40 -2.68
N LYS A 52 -6.82 -21.77 -2.54
CA LYS A 52 -5.66 -22.36 -1.85
C LYS A 52 -5.86 -22.46 -0.34
N THR A 53 -6.55 -21.47 0.24
CA THR A 53 -6.77 -21.41 1.70
C THR A 53 -7.99 -22.23 2.12
N PHE A 54 -9.11 -22.08 1.43
CA PHE A 54 -10.42 -22.63 1.86
C PHE A 54 -10.98 -23.71 0.92
N GLY A 55 -10.26 -24.04 -0.16
CA GLY A 55 -10.70 -25.00 -1.17
C GLY A 55 -11.57 -24.40 -2.27
N LYS A 56 -11.90 -25.22 -3.28
CA LYS A 56 -12.60 -24.80 -4.51
C LYS A 56 -14.12 -24.70 -4.40
N SER A 57 -14.68 -24.61 -3.21
CA SER A 57 -16.12 -24.47 -3.01
C SER A 57 -16.59 -23.04 -3.34
N LYS A 58 -17.78 -22.90 -3.92
CA LYS A 58 -18.43 -21.59 -4.08
C LYS A 58 -18.70 -20.88 -2.75
N SER A 59 -18.80 -21.62 -1.66
CA SER A 59 -18.96 -21.07 -0.31
C SER A 59 -17.66 -20.64 0.34
N ALA A 60 -16.50 -20.97 -0.21
CA ALA A 60 -15.19 -20.64 0.35
C ALA A 60 -15.00 -19.13 0.61
N VAL A 61 -15.58 -18.28 -0.20
CA VAL A 61 -15.56 -16.82 -0.01
C VAL A 61 -16.27 -16.38 1.28
N LYS A 62 -17.20 -17.17 1.80
CA LYS A 62 -17.94 -16.88 3.05
C LYS A 62 -17.10 -17.08 4.31
N GLU A 63 -15.94 -17.73 4.20
CA GLU A 63 -14.98 -17.87 5.30
C GLU A 63 -14.24 -16.56 5.62
N ILE A 64 -14.37 -15.55 4.75
CA ILE A 64 -13.73 -14.24 4.94
C ILE A 64 -14.55 -13.40 5.92
N SER A 65 -13.89 -12.90 6.96
CA SER A 65 -14.50 -12.08 8.01
C SER A 65 -14.47 -10.59 7.69
N ALA A 66 -13.44 -10.13 6.96
CA ALA A 66 -13.31 -8.76 6.47
C ALA A 66 -12.44 -8.72 5.21
N VAL A 67 -12.71 -7.73 4.35
CA VAL A 67 -11.80 -7.34 3.27
C VAL A 67 -10.96 -6.17 3.75
N ALA A 68 -9.66 -6.20 3.47
CA ALA A 68 -8.76 -5.10 3.76
C ALA A 68 -8.07 -4.62 2.48
N LEU A 69 -7.74 -3.33 2.41
CA LEU A 69 -7.16 -2.72 1.22
C LEU A 69 -6.12 -1.67 1.59
N ALA A 70 -4.97 -1.69 0.91
CA ALA A 70 -4.08 -0.53 0.87
C ALA A 70 -4.81 0.66 0.24
N GLY A 71 -5.24 1.59 1.09
CA GLY A 71 -6.10 2.71 0.69
C GLY A 71 -5.34 3.90 0.08
N GLY A 72 -4.05 3.78 -0.09
CA GLY A 72 -3.19 4.83 -0.63
C GLY A 72 -2.24 5.43 0.41
N PRO A 73 -1.38 6.36 -0.04
CA PRO A 73 -1.28 6.87 -1.41
C PRO A 73 -0.75 5.84 -2.41
N GLY A 74 -0.85 6.17 -3.71
CA GLY A 74 -0.35 5.28 -4.76
C GLY A 74 -0.89 5.57 -6.15
N SER A 75 -0.81 4.55 -7.02
CA SER A 75 -1.34 4.61 -8.38
C SER A 75 -2.84 4.89 -8.39
N TYR A 76 -3.24 6.02 -8.97
CA TYR A 76 -4.66 6.42 -9.05
C TYR A 76 -5.56 5.33 -9.64
N THR A 77 -5.14 4.74 -10.77
CA THR A 77 -5.89 3.66 -11.43
C THR A 77 -5.88 2.39 -10.58
N GLY A 78 -4.72 2.02 -10.02
CA GLY A 78 -4.59 0.84 -9.17
C GLY A 78 -5.48 0.92 -7.94
N LEU A 79 -5.45 2.04 -7.21
CA LEU A 79 -6.29 2.26 -6.03
C LEU A 79 -7.79 2.17 -6.35
N ARG A 80 -8.23 2.64 -7.52
CA ARG A 80 -9.64 2.53 -7.94
C ARG A 80 -10.04 1.09 -8.24
N ILE A 81 -9.18 0.34 -8.92
CA ILE A 81 -9.41 -1.08 -9.22
C ILE A 81 -9.53 -1.87 -7.91
N GLY A 82 -8.56 -1.68 -7.00
CA GLY A 82 -8.59 -2.31 -5.68
C GLY A 82 -9.82 -1.95 -4.86
N ALA A 83 -10.17 -0.67 -4.80
CA ALA A 83 -11.35 -0.19 -4.08
C ALA A 83 -12.65 -0.78 -4.63
N SER A 84 -12.78 -0.85 -5.97
CA SER A 84 -13.96 -1.45 -6.62
C SER A 84 -14.07 -2.94 -6.31
N ALA A 85 -12.96 -3.67 -6.40
CA ALA A 85 -12.93 -5.10 -6.07
C ALA A 85 -13.24 -5.35 -4.58
N ALA A 86 -12.63 -4.58 -3.67
CA ALA A 86 -12.84 -4.71 -2.23
C ALA A 86 -14.31 -4.43 -1.84
N LYS A 87 -14.89 -3.34 -2.34
CA LYS A 87 -16.30 -3.01 -2.12
C LYS A 87 -17.23 -4.04 -2.74
N GLY A 88 -16.93 -4.51 -3.97
CA GLY A 88 -17.70 -5.53 -4.67
C GLY A 88 -17.72 -6.89 -3.98
N LEU A 89 -16.74 -7.17 -3.12
CA LEU A 89 -16.72 -8.35 -2.26
C LEU A 89 -17.36 -8.09 -0.90
N ALA A 90 -17.01 -6.99 -0.24
CA ALA A 90 -17.48 -6.70 1.11
C ALA A 90 -19.00 -6.50 1.18
N LEU A 91 -19.58 -5.74 0.22
CA LEU A 91 -20.98 -5.39 0.22
C LEU A 91 -21.93 -6.61 0.13
N PRO A 92 -21.81 -7.52 -0.86
CA PRO A 92 -22.71 -8.66 -0.97
C PRO A 92 -22.49 -9.71 0.12
N LEU A 93 -21.30 -9.75 0.73
CA LEU A 93 -21.01 -10.64 1.85
C LEU A 93 -21.48 -10.07 3.20
N GLY A 94 -21.83 -8.81 3.26
CA GLY A 94 -22.21 -8.14 4.50
C GLY A 94 -21.08 -8.06 5.52
N ILE A 95 -19.83 -8.01 5.05
CA ILE A 95 -18.62 -7.96 5.89
C ILE A 95 -17.95 -6.58 5.83
N PRO A 96 -17.22 -6.18 6.88
CA PRO A 96 -16.56 -4.88 6.91
C PRO A 96 -15.41 -4.77 5.89
N LEU A 97 -15.15 -3.52 5.48
CA LEU A 97 -13.96 -3.13 4.73
C LEU A 97 -13.03 -2.32 5.64
N ILE A 98 -11.75 -2.70 5.65
CA ILE A 98 -10.68 -2.02 6.37
C ILE A 98 -9.77 -1.34 5.34
N SER A 99 -9.41 -0.09 5.58
CA SER A 99 -8.44 0.64 4.76
C SER A 99 -7.21 1.00 5.59
N TYR A 100 -6.02 0.77 5.05
CA TYR A 100 -4.77 1.12 5.70
C TYR A 100 -3.86 1.96 4.79
N SER A 101 -2.91 2.69 5.39
CA SER A 101 -1.94 3.50 4.64
C SER A 101 -0.91 2.60 3.96
N THR A 102 -0.68 2.84 2.64
CA THR A 102 0.37 2.15 1.88
C THR A 102 1.77 2.48 2.41
N LEU A 103 2.01 3.75 2.80
CA LEU A 103 3.30 4.17 3.33
C LEU A 103 3.59 3.55 4.70
N GLU A 104 2.57 3.39 5.52
CA GLU A 104 2.72 2.71 6.80
C GLU A 104 3.01 1.21 6.63
N ALA A 105 2.33 0.55 5.68
CA ALA A 105 2.61 -0.85 5.34
C ALA A 105 4.06 -1.04 4.83
N LEU A 106 4.60 -0.10 4.06
CA LEU A 106 6.01 -0.09 3.65
C LEU A 106 6.96 0.04 4.84
N ALA A 107 6.63 0.87 5.84
CA ALA A 107 7.43 1.00 7.07
C ALA A 107 7.46 -0.32 7.85
N TYR A 108 6.31 -0.99 7.99
CA TYR A 108 6.25 -2.33 8.61
C TYR A 108 7.04 -3.38 7.82
N ALA A 109 6.98 -3.36 6.49
CA ALA A 109 7.78 -4.24 5.64
C ALA A 109 9.28 -4.02 5.86
N SER A 110 9.70 -2.77 5.95
CA SER A 110 11.08 -2.37 6.22
C SER A 110 11.55 -2.95 7.56
N LYS A 111 10.79 -2.77 8.65
CA LYS A 111 11.13 -3.34 9.95
C LYS A 111 11.32 -4.85 9.92
N ASN A 112 10.42 -5.55 9.26
CA ASN A 112 10.45 -7.01 9.18
C ASN A 112 11.62 -7.55 8.34
N SER A 113 12.23 -6.72 7.47
CA SER A 113 13.39 -7.08 6.66
C SER A 113 14.73 -6.82 7.34
N ILE A 114 14.75 -6.05 8.43
CA ILE A 114 15.96 -5.58 9.08
C ILE A 114 16.29 -6.49 10.29
N SER A 115 17.58 -6.80 10.46
CA SER A 115 18.05 -7.57 11.62
C SER A 115 17.80 -6.81 12.93
N SER A 116 17.32 -7.52 13.95
CA SER A 116 16.95 -6.96 15.26
C SER A 116 18.08 -6.25 16.03
N ASN A 117 19.33 -6.46 15.61
CA ASN A 117 20.53 -5.92 16.31
C ASN A 117 20.90 -4.51 15.79
N LEU A 118 20.23 -3.99 14.76
CA LEU A 118 20.56 -2.70 14.18
C LEU A 118 19.84 -1.58 14.94
N LYS A 119 20.56 -0.47 15.12
CA LYS A 119 19.95 0.74 15.68
C LYS A 119 19.06 1.38 14.62
N ILE A 120 17.80 1.52 14.94
CA ILE A 120 16.79 2.14 14.08
C ILE A 120 16.24 3.34 14.85
N ASP A 121 16.32 4.53 14.24
CA ASP A 121 15.75 5.73 14.81
C ASP A 121 14.36 6.01 14.20
N ALA A 122 14.21 5.78 12.89
CA ALA A 122 12.94 5.99 12.18
C ALA A 122 12.85 5.13 10.91
N PHE A 123 11.63 4.99 10.40
CA PHE A 123 11.32 4.43 9.09
C PHE A 123 10.78 5.55 8.18
N TRP A 124 11.33 5.65 6.99
CA TRP A 124 10.84 6.56 5.97
C TRP A 124 10.34 5.79 4.77
N SER A 125 9.07 6.00 4.44
CA SER A 125 8.43 5.34 3.29
C SER A 125 8.23 6.35 2.18
N ALA A 126 8.60 5.97 0.95
CA ALA A 126 8.46 6.83 -0.21
C ALA A 126 7.99 6.05 -1.44
N MET A 127 6.95 6.54 -2.09
CA MET A 127 6.44 6.00 -3.35
C MET A 127 6.67 7.00 -4.48
N ASP A 128 6.99 6.49 -5.67
CA ASP A 128 7.14 7.30 -6.87
C ASP A 128 5.81 7.95 -7.28
N ALA A 129 5.72 9.28 -7.18
CA ALA A 129 4.56 10.05 -7.59
C ALA A 129 4.69 10.62 -9.02
N ARG A 130 5.64 10.09 -9.80
CA ARG A 130 6.07 10.51 -11.15
C ARG A 130 6.77 11.86 -11.16
N ARG A 131 7.51 12.16 -12.25
CA ARG A 131 8.39 13.34 -12.36
C ARG A 131 9.34 13.39 -11.16
N ASN A 132 9.67 14.56 -10.64
CA ASN A 132 10.51 14.75 -9.46
C ASN A 132 9.72 14.78 -8.15
N GLU A 133 8.62 14.02 -8.06
CA GLU A 133 7.78 13.97 -6.88
C GLU A 133 7.71 12.56 -6.31
N ILE A 134 7.55 12.50 -5.00
CA ILE A 134 7.29 11.28 -4.23
C ILE A 134 6.09 11.50 -3.30
N TYR A 135 5.42 10.44 -2.92
CA TYR A 135 4.57 10.41 -1.73
C TYR A 135 5.40 9.85 -0.60
N CYS A 136 5.47 10.52 0.52
CA CYS A 136 6.29 10.06 1.64
C CYS A 136 5.64 10.30 3.00
N SER A 137 6.12 9.55 3.98
CA SER A 137 5.81 9.70 5.40
C SER A 137 6.96 9.16 6.24
N LEU A 138 7.12 9.72 7.45
CA LEU A 138 8.13 9.33 8.43
C LEU A 138 7.43 8.75 9.65
N PHE A 139 7.97 7.63 10.15
CA PHE A 139 7.47 6.90 11.32
C PHE A 139 8.60 6.68 12.30
N SER A 140 8.32 6.78 13.60
CA SER A 140 9.28 6.43 14.64
C SER A 140 9.57 4.92 14.64
N ASN A 141 10.58 4.52 15.39
CA ASN A 141 10.88 3.08 15.59
C ASN A 141 9.69 2.30 16.19
N ASP A 142 8.82 2.96 16.94
CA ASP A 142 7.60 2.39 17.52
C ASP A 142 6.36 2.57 16.63
N PHE A 143 6.56 2.91 15.35
CA PHE A 143 5.51 3.17 14.35
C PHE A 143 4.54 4.30 14.67
N ASN A 144 4.88 5.20 15.60
CA ASN A 144 4.13 6.43 15.69
C ASN A 144 4.41 7.28 14.46
N ARG A 145 3.35 7.76 13.84
CA ARG A 145 3.43 8.64 12.68
C ARG A 145 4.06 9.97 13.09
N ILE A 146 5.17 10.33 12.46
CA ILE A 146 5.89 11.60 12.69
C ILE A 146 5.40 12.66 11.69
N THR A 147 5.19 12.25 10.43
CA THR A 147 4.64 13.13 9.39
C THR A 147 3.42 12.48 8.74
N GLU A 148 2.47 13.31 8.32
CA GLU A 148 1.34 12.85 7.52
C GLU A 148 1.78 12.42 6.11
N ASP A 149 0.99 11.52 5.49
CA ASP A 149 1.19 11.15 4.10
C ASP A 149 1.09 12.39 3.21
N SER A 150 2.16 12.75 2.53
CA SER A 150 2.22 13.99 1.75
C SER A 150 2.97 13.81 0.43
N PRO A 151 2.61 14.59 -0.61
CA PRO A 151 3.46 14.74 -1.78
C PRO A 151 4.66 15.61 -1.44
N PHE A 152 5.83 15.25 -1.96
CA PHE A 152 7.07 15.99 -1.79
C PHE A 152 7.76 16.18 -3.14
N VAL A 153 8.08 17.42 -3.49
CA VAL A 153 8.80 17.77 -4.72
C VAL A 153 10.29 17.86 -4.41
N LEU A 154 11.05 16.96 -4.97
CA LEU A 154 12.47 16.80 -4.63
C LEU A 154 13.35 18.02 -4.97
N ASP A 155 13.09 18.69 -6.08
CA ASP A 155 13.94 19.81 -6.54
C ASP A 155 13.60 21.16 -5.90
N GLU A 156 12.37 21.31 -5.40
CA GLU A 156 11.84 22.60 -4.97
C GLU A 156 11.72 22.69 -3.45
N THR A 157 11.75 21.57 -2.77
CA THR A 157 11.51 21.51 -1.32
C THR A 157 12.77 21.06 -0.60
N PRO A 158 13.34 21.87 0.30
CA PRO A 158 14.46 21.41 1.13
C PRO A 158 14.00 20.25 2.02
N ILE A 159 14.96 19.37 2.36
CA ILE A 159 14.68 18.30 3.33
C ILE A 159 14.21 18.95 4.64
N PRO A 160 13.04 18.57 5.16
CA PRO A 160 12.55 19.15 6.39
C PRO A 160 13.53 18.94 7.55
N ASP A 161 13.78 19.95 8.36
CA ASP A 161 14.67 19.87 9.53
C ASP A 161 14.28 18.74 10.47
N LEU A 162 12.98 18.45 10.55
CA LEU A 162 12.44 17.35 11.34
C LEU A 162 13.06 15.99 10.94
N TRP A 163 13.35 15.78 9.66
CA TRP A 163 13.92 14.52 9.18
C TRP A 163 15.41 14.41 9.55
N SER A 164 16.14 15.51 9.59
CA SER A 164 17.56 15.53 9.96
C SER A 164 17.83 15.21 11.43
N ASN A 165 16.80 15.21 12.29
CA ASN A 165 16.90 14.81 13.69
C ASN A 165 17.14 13.30 13.86
N TYR A 166 16.90 12.50 12.82
CA TYR A 166 17.05 11.04 12.85
C TYR A 166 18.30 10.62 12.06
N LYS A 167 19.16 9.79 12.65
CA LYS A 167 20.43 9.37 12.04
C LYS A 167 20.32 8.04 11.29
N ASN A 168 19.67 7.06 11.90
CA ASN A 168 19.51 5.71 11.33
C ASN A 168 18.10 5.56 10.77
N VAL A 169 17.85 6.18 9.62
CA VAL A 169 16.56 6.18 8.95
C VAL A 169 16.54 5.12 7.86
N TYR A 170 15.72 4.10 8.05
CA TYR A 170 15.55 3.03 7.07
C TYR A 170 14.44 3.40 6.09
N ALA A 171 14.80 3.42 4.81
CA ALA A 171 13.93 3.86 3.74
C ALA A 171 13.35 2.68 2.95
N SER A 172 12.07 2.75 2.58
CA SER A 172 11.36 1.76 1.78
C SER A 172 10.46 2.40 0.72
N GLY A 173 10.18 1.65 -0.33
CA GLY A 173 9.36 2.08 -1.46
C GLY A 173 10.16 2.42 -2.71
N ASP A 174 9.49 2.51 -3.85
CA ASP A 174 10.10 2.79 -5.16
C ASP A 174 10.49 4.26 -5.35
N GLY A 175 10.04 5.14 -4.46
CA GLY A 175 10.48 6.53 -4.41
C GLY A 175 11.86 6.74 -3.76
N VAL A 176 12.40 5.73 -3.07
CA VAL A 176 13.70 5.82 -2.37
C VAL A 176 14.84 6.14 -3.34
N GLU A 177 14.85 5.53 -4.53
CA GLU A 177 15.90 5.73 -5.51
C GLU A 177 16.01 7.20 -5.93
N LYS A 178 14.88 7.87 -6.12
CA LYS A 178 14.84 9.31 -6.45
C LYS A 178 15.32 10.19 -5.29
N ALA A 179 15.10 9.77 -4.06
CA ALA A 179 15.40 10.56 -2.87
C ALA A 179 16.86 10.45 -2.41
N LYS A 180 17.62 9.45 -2.87
CA LYS A 180 19.01 9.22 -2.45
C LYS A 180 19.94 10.40 -2.70
N ASP A 181 19.75 11.10 -3.80
CA ASP A 181 20.56 12.26 -4.14
C ASP A 181 20.27 13.47 -3.23
N TYR A 182 19.06 13.53 -2.70
CA TYR A 182 18.60 14.61 -1.81
C TYR A 182 18.80 14.29 -0.34
N TRP A 183 18.73 13.01 0.01
CA TRP A 183 18.94 12.56 1.39
C TRP A 183 19.90 11.35 1.42
N PRO A 184 21.21 11.60 1.28
CA PRO A 184 22.20 10.53 1.12
C PRO A 184 22.43 9.67 2.37
N THR A 185 21.94 10.10 3.54
CA THR A 185 22.07 9.34 4.81
C THR A 185 20.98 8.29 4.98
N LEU A 186 20.00 8.20 4.07
CA LEU A 186 18.99 7.15 4.10
C LEU A 186 19.61 5.77 3.93
N ILE A 187 19.21 4.84 4.79
CA ILE A 187 19.59 3.43 4.72
C ILE A 187 18.49 2.69 3.95
N ASP A 188 18.82 2.21 2.77
CA ASP A 188 17.87 1.50 1.93
C ASP A 188 17.56 0.11 2.51
N SER A 189 16.30 -0.16 2.84
CA SER A 189 15.85 -1.46 3.35
C SER A 189 15.74 -2.55 2.29
N GLY A 190 15.85 -2.20 1.00
CA GLY A 190 15.64 -3.10 -0.13
C GLY A 190 14.18 -3.35 -0.49
N ILE A 191 13.23 -2.92 0.33
CA ILE A 191 11.79 -3.04 0.07
C ILE A 191 11.40 -1.98 -0.98
N ARG A 192 10.89 -2.41 -2.14
CA ARG A 192 10.49 -1.52 -3.24
C ARG A 192 9.00 -1.31 -3.33
N PHE A 193 8.20 -2.32 -3.06
CA PHE A 193 6.74 -2.24 -3.17
C PHE A 193 6.08 -2.74 -1.90
N SER A 194 4.95 -2.11 -1.57
CA SER A 194 4.03 -2.67 -0.60
C SER A 194 3.38 -3.94 -1.18
N GLU A 195 3.25 -4.94 -0.35
CA GLU A 195 2.48 -6.15 -0.63
C GLU A 195 1.35 -6.28 0.38
N ALA A 196 0.27 -6.94 -0.01
CA ALA A 196 -0.89 -7.15 0.85
C ALA A 196 -0.53 -7.72 2.24
N LYS A 197 0.42 -8.65 2.32
CA LYS A 197 0.90 -9.24 3.57
C LYS A 197 1.52 -8.21 4.54
N HIS A 198 2.06 -7.12 4.03
CA HIS A 198 2.68 -6.08 4.87
C HIS A 198 1.68 -5.27 5.67
N GLY A 199 0.41 -5.26 5.23
CA GLY A 199 -0.68 -4.58 5.92
C GLY A 199 -1.26 -5.33 7.13
N ILE A 200 -0.83 -6.57 7.42
CA ILE A 200 -1.50 -7.44 8.41
C ILE A 200 -1.60 -6.81 9.80
N SER A 201 -0.52 -6.21 10.30
CA SER A 201 -0.53 -5.57 11.62
C SER A 201 -1.50 -4.40 11.69
N LEU A 202 -1.62 -3.63 10.59
CA LEU A 202 -2.55 -2.51 10.46
C LEU A 202 -4.00 -2.99 10.41
N VAL A 203 -4.24 -4.07 9.65
CA VAL A 203 -5.57 -4.70 9.51
C VAL A 203 -6.04 -5.25 10.85
N LEU A 204 -5.17 -5.93 11.59
CA LEU A 204 -5.50 -6.51 12.88
C LEU A 204 -5.83 -5.41 13.91
N ASN A 205 -5.00 -4.37 13.97
CA ASN A 205 -5.23 -3.21 14.86
C ASN A 205 -6.58 -2.52 14.55
N ALA A 206 -6.87 -2.28 13.26
CA ALA A 206 -8.14 -1.68 12.83
C ALA A 206 -9.34 -2.60 13.14
N TRP A 207 -9.19 -3.92 12.99
CA TRP A 207 -10.22 -4.89 13.35
C TRP A 207 -10.54 -4.86 14.84
N GLU A 208 -9.53 -4.89 15.70
CA GLU A 208 -9.69 -4.85 17.16
C GLU A 208 -10.37 -3.56 17.62
N LYS A 209 -10.02 -2.44 17.01
CA LYS A 209 -10.62 -1.13 17.29
C LYS A 209 -11.95 -0.90 16.58
N LYS A 210 -12.38 -1.82 15.70
CA LYS A 210 -13.57 -1.68 14.84
C LYS A 210 -13.53 -0.44 13.93
N GLU A 211 -12.36 -0.08 13.47
CA GLU A 211 -12.12 1.05 12.54
C GLU A 211 -12.43 0.61 11.10
N PHE A 212 -13.72 0.50 10.79
CA PHE A 212 -14.21 0.09 9.48
C PHE A 212 -14.62 1.31 8.66
N VAL A 213 -14.35 1.26 7.36
CA VAL A 213 -14.75 2.34 6.47
C VAL A 213 -16.21 2.21 6.06
N ASN A 214 -16.88 3.34 5.86
CA ASN A 214 -18.23 3.33 5.28
C ASN A 214 -18.15 2.98 3.79
N LEU A 215 -18.75 1.87 3.38
CA LEU A 215 -18.67 1.35 2.02
C LEU A 215 -19.21 2.31 0.95
N GLU A 216 -20.20 3.14 1.28
CA GLU A 216 -20.82 4.07 0.33
C GLU A 216 -19.95 5.30 0.08
N SER A 217 -19.47 5.94 1.16
CA SER A 217 -18.81 7.24 1.10
C SER A 217 -17.29 7.16 1.04
N TRP A 218 -16.67 6.06 1.49
CA TRP A 218 -15.23 5.96 1.52
C TRP A 218 -14.61 5.94 0.10
N THR A 219 -13.52 6.66 -0.05
CA THR A 219 -12.66 6.68 -1.25
C THR A 219 -11.21 6.55 -0.85
N PRO A 220 -10.35 6.01 -1.74
CA PRO A 220 -8.91 5.97 -1.51
C PRO A 220 -8.31 7.35 -1.24
N ASN A 221 -7.19 7.37 -0.53
CA ASN A 221 -6.43 8.59 -0.26
C ASN A 221 -5.70 9.08 -1.51
N TYR A 222 -6.36 9.94 -2.27
CA TYR A 222 -5.80 10.59 -3.45
C TYR A 222 -5.06 11.87 -3.03
N LEU A 223 -3.78 11.79 -2.68
CA LEU A 223 -2.98 12.96 -2.27
C LEU A 223 -2.85 14.02 -3.37
N LYS A 224 -2.94 13.61 -4.64
CA LYS A 224 -2.96 14.52 -5.78
C LYS A 224 -4.32 14.52 -6.44
N LYS A 225 -4.81 15.73 -6.77
CA LYS A 225 -5.94 15.87 -7.70
C LYS A 225 -5.54 15.32 -9.07
N PHE A 226 -6.42 14.54 -9.68
CA PHE A 226 -6.20 14.05 -11.03
C PHE A 226 -5.97 15.22 -11.98
N ARG A 227 -4.82 15.27 -12.64
CA ARG A 227 -4.54 16.17 -13.77
C ARG A 227 -4.54 15.32 -15.03
N PRO A 228 -5.52 15.46 -15.93
CA PRO A 228 -5.49 14.77 -17.21
C PRO A 228 -4.21 15.15 -17.95
N GLY A 229 -3.52 14.16 -18.51
CA GLY A 229 -2.41 14.41 -19.40
C GLY A 229 -2.87 15.15 -20.64
N SER A 230 -2.01 15.97 -21.24
CA SER A 230 -2.29 16.56 -22.54
C SER A 230 -2.62 15.44 -23.52
N PRO A 231 -3.69 15.57 -24.33
CA PRO A 231 -4.04 14.56 -25.32
C PRO A 231 -2.86 14.33 -26.25
N LYS A 232 -2.42 13.08 -26.39
CA LYS A 232 -1.32 12.70 -27.30
C LYS A 232 -1.69 12.77 -28.78
N PHE A 233 -2.95 13.07 -29.07
CA PHE A 233 -3.46 13.29 -30.42
C PHE A 233 -3.95 14.73 -30.50
N GLY A 234 -3.16 15.61 -31.11
CA GLY A 234 -3.64 16.89 -31.59
C GLY A 234 -4.63 16.61 -32.73
N LEU A 235 -5.89 17.02 -32.55
CA LEU A 235 -6.74 17.21 -33.71
C LEU A 235 -6.06 18.27 -34.58
N PRO A 236 -5.93 18.09 -35.90
CA PRO A 236 -5.41 19.16 -36.75
C PRO A 236 -6.30 20.39 -36.58
N ALA A 237 -5.67 21.54 -36.37
CA ALA A 237 -6.36 22.82 -36.33
C ALA A 237 -7.08 23.00 -37.67
N SER A 238 -8.40 23.17 -37.63
CA SER A 238 -9.26 23.53 -38.75
C SER A 238 -8.97 24.95 -39.19
#